data_4c4a6638925c1725dd4a5ed0b214bf64
#
_entry.id   4c4a6638925c1725dd4a5ed0b214bf64
#
_cell.length_a   1.000
_cell.length_b   1.000
_cell.length_c   1.000
_cell.angle_alpha   90.00
_cell.angle_beta   90.00
_cell.angle_gamma   90.00
#
_symmetry.space_group_name_H-M   'P 1'
#
loop_
_entity.id
_entity.type
_entity.pdbx_description
1 polymer ?
#
loop_
_entity_poly.entity_id
_entity_poly.type
_entity_poly.pdbx_seq_one_letter_code
_entity_poly.pdbx_strand_id
1 'polypeptide(L)'
;MNILITGAAGFVGKNLAEALKNIRDGKDRRFPELTVGELYLYDLDSPESLLEKGCEKADFVFHLAGVNRPQDPKEFMEGNFGFSSRLLDTLKRCGNTCPVMLSSSIQATCLGRYDGPYGRSKRAGEDLFFAYGAETGADVLVYRFVNLFGKWCRPNYNSVVATFCHNYA
;
A
#
# COMPACT_ATOMS: atom_id res chain seq x y z
N MET A 1 17.47 6.66 2.73
CA MET A 1 16.26 6.03 3.27
C MET A 1 15.93 4.81 2.45
N ASN A 2 15.91 3.62 3.07
CA ASN A 2 15.48 2.37 2.44
C ASN A 2 13.95 2.24 2.57
N ILE A 3 13.29 1.77 1.53
CA ILE A 3 11.81 1.80 1.48
C ILE A 3 11.27 0.43 1.09
N LEU A 4 10.35 -0.11 1.91
CA LEU A 4 9.56 -1.27 1.55
C LEU A 4 8.24 -0.82 0.94
N ILE A 5 7.92 -1.35 -0.25
CA ILE A 5 6.63 -1.14 -0.92
C ILE A 5 5.95 -2.49 -1.10
N THR A 6 4.84 -2.72 -0.43
CA THR A 6 4.00 -3.89 -0.70
C THR A 6 2.90 -3.54 -1.70
N GLY A 7 2.52 -4.46 -2.57
CA GLY A 7 1.65 -4.16 -3.71
C GLY A 7 2.39 -3.39 -4.82
N ALA A 8 3.70 -3.62 -4.94
CA ALA A 8 4.59 -2.88 -5.83
C ALA A 8 4.27 -3.06 -7.32
N ALA A 9 3.71 -4.20 -7.73
CA ALA A 9 3.29 -4.47 -9.10
C ALA A 9 1.91 -3.89 -9.45
N GLY A 10 1.17 -3.39 -8.44
CA GLY A 10 -0.11 -2.73 -8.60
C GLY A 10 0.01 -1.34 -9.25
N PHE A 11 -1.14 -0.74 -9.61
CA PHE A 11 -1.18 0.58 -10.24
C PHE A 11 -0.46 1.67 -9.41
N VAL A 12 -0.80 1.80 -8.14
CA VAL A 12 -0.19 2.82 -7.26
C VAL A 12 1.26 2.48 -6.97
N GLY A 13 1.55 1.19 -6.70
CA GLY A 13 2.89 0.70 -6.39
C GLY A 13 3.90 0.98 -7.52
N LYS A 14 3.52 0.71 -8.77
CA LYS A 14 4.36 1.03 -9.94
C LYS A 14 4.65 2.52 -10.06
N ASN A 15 3.63 3.37 -9.90
CA ASN A 15 3.83 4.82 -9.96
C ASN A 15 4.77 5.32 -8.86
N LEU A 16 4.58 4.85 -7.63
CA LEU A 16 5.43 5.20 -6.49
C LEU A 16 6.87 4.70 -6.68
N ALA A 17 7.03 3.42 -7.06
CA ALA A 17 8.35 2.84 -7.26
C ALA A 17 9.15 3.58 -8.33
N GLU A 18 8.51 3.93 -9.47
CA GLU A 18 9.19 4.70 -10.53
C GLU A 18 9.48 6.14 -10.11
N ALA A 19 8.61 6.80 -9.35
CA ALA A 19 8.89 8.13 -8.79
C ALA A 19 10.10 8.09 -7.86
N LEU A 20 10.17 7.12 -6.95
CA LEU A 20 11.31 6.95 -6.03
C LEU A 20 12.62 6.62 -6.76
N LYS A 21 12.57 5.78 -7.81
CA LYS A 21 13.74 5.51 -8.67
C LYS A 21 14.22 6.79 -9.36
N ASN A 22 13.31 7.61 -9.88
CA ASN A 22 13.68 8.88 -10.52
C ASN A 22 14.34 9.85 -9.54
N ILE A 23 13.88 9.90 -8.29
CA ILE A 23 14.52 10.69 -7.22
C ILE A 23 15.91 10.13 -6.95
N ARG A 24 16.05 8.82 -6.72
CA ARG A 24 17.33 8.15 -6.47
C ARG A 24 18.35 8.38 -7.57
N ASP A 25 17.90 8.33 -8.83
CA ASP A 25 18.75 8.48 -10.01
C ASP A 25 19.02 9.96 -10.35
N GLY A 26 18.55 10.92 -9.54
CA GLY A 26 18.74 12.37 -9.75
C GLY A 26 17.94 12.96 -10.93
N LYS A 27 17.01 12.19 -11.50
CA LYS A 27 16.11 12.62 -12.60
C LYS A 27 14.98 13.51 -12.10
N ASP A 28 14.48 13.26 -10.89
CA ASP A 28 13.50 14.09 -10.21
C ASP A 28 14.17 14.85 -9.06
N ARG A 29 14.25 16.19 -9.19
CA ARG A 29 14.93 17.09 -8.25
C ARG A 29 13.97 17.90 -7.39
N ARG A 30 12.67 17.56 -7.41
CA ARG A 30 11.66 18.29 -6.62
C ARG A 30 11.81 18.07 -5.12
N PHE A 31 12.52 17.03 -4.71
CA PHE A 31 12.70 16.61 -3.32
C PHE A 31 14.21 16.49 -3.00
N PRO A 32 14.96 17.63 -2.95
CA PRO A 32 16.41 17.60 -2.81
C PRO A 32 16.88 17.00 -1.47
N GLU A 33 16.06 17.09 -0.43
CA GLU A 33 16.38 16.51 0.89
C GLU A 33 16.19 14.98 0.92
N LEU A 34 15.47 14.40 -0.03
CA LEU A 34 15.13 12.98 0.00
C LEU A 34 16.21 12.15 -0.69
N THR A 35 17.03 11.47 0.11
CA THR A 35 17.98 10.48 -0.40
C THR A 35 17.37 9.08 -0.34
N VAL A 36 17.01 8.54 -1.51
CA VAL A 36 16.42 7.18 -1.64
C VAL A 36 17.55 6.17 -1.77
N GLY A 37 17.56 5.17 -0.88
CA GLY A 37 18.48 4.04 -0.88
C GLY A 37 17.91 2.81 -1.59
N GLU A 38 17.89 1.68 -0.90
CA GLU A 38 17.36 0.42 -1.42
C GLU A 38 15.81 0.43 -1.43
N LEU A 39 15.23 -0.10 -2.51
CA LEU A 39 13.78 -0.28 -2.65
C LEU A 39 13.46 -1.77 -2.62
N TYR A 40 12.70 -2.19 -1.61
CA TYR A 40 12.17 -3.55 -1.47
C TYR A 40 10.78 -3.58 -2.08
N LEU A 41 10.66 -4.09 -3.31
CA LEU A 41 9.42 -4.11 -4.08
C LEU A 41 8.75 -5.48 -3.93
N TYR A 42 7.82 -5.59 -2.99
CA TYR A 42 7.13 -6.83 -2.66
C TYR A 42 5.73 -6.90 -3.29
N ASP A 43 5.40 -8.05 -3.90
CA ASP A 43 4.06 -8.36 -4.42
C ASP A 43 3.76 -9.86 -4.28
N LEU A 44 2.62 -10.32 -4.79
CA LEU A 44 2.12 -11.69 -4.62
C LEU A 44 3.12 -12.77 -5.04
N ASP A 45 3.86 -12.55 -6.13
CA ASP A 45 4.84 -13.50 -6.66
C ASP A 45 6.25 -13.35 -6.03
N SER A 46 6.40 -12.46 -5.05
CA SER A 46 7.67 -12.22 -4.39
C SER A 46 7.95 -13.29 -3.33
N PRO A 47 9.22 -13.71 -3.17
CA PRO A 47 9.59 -14.65 -2.12
C PRO A 47 9.43 -13.99 -0.73
N GLU A 48 9.04 -14.79 0.27
CA GLU A 48 8.87 -14.32 1.65
C GLU A 48 10.15 -13.67 2.22
N SER A 49 11.31 -14.17 1.84
CA SER A 49 12.60 -13.60 2.21
C SER A 49 12.79 -12.13 1.80
N LEU A 50 12.10 -11.68 0.74
CA LEU A 50 12.11 -10.27 0.34
C LEU A 50 11.29 -9.41 1.31
N LEU A 51 10.15 -9.93 1.80
CA LEU A 51 9.35 -9.26 2.82
C LEU A 51 10.14 -9.14 4.13
N GLU A 52 10.74 -10.24 4.58
CA GLU A 52 11.56 -10.26 5.80
C GLU A 52 12.73 -9.28 5.72
N LYS A 53 13.50 -9.32 4.61
CA LYS A 53 14.60 -8.39 4.37
C LYS A 53 14.13 -6.93 4.34
N GLY A 54 12.99 -6.68 3.69
CA GLY A 54 12.38 -5.35 3.65
C GLY A 54 11.96 -4.87 5.04
N CYS A 55 11.30 -5.71 5.83
CA CYS A 55 10.90 -5.39 7.21
C CYS A 55 12.10 -5.17 8.13
N GLU A 56 13.21 -5.90 7.94
CA GLU A 56 14.44 -5.71 8.72
C GLU A 56 15.13 -4.37 8.42
N LYS A 57 15.13 -3.94 7.15
CA LYS A 57 16.03 -2.89 6.65
C LYS A 57 15.35 -1.58 6.25
N ALA A 58 14.02 -1.57 6.18
CA ALA A 58 13.30 -0.37 5.77
C ALA A 58 13.34 0.73 6.82
N ASP A 59 13.54 1.96 6.35
CA ASP A 59 13.35 3.18 7.12
C ASP A 59 11.93 3.75 6.97
N PHE A 60 11.17 3.23 5.98
CA PHE A 60 9.77 3.58 5.72
C PHE A 60 9.06 2.45 4.97
N VAL A 61 7.79 2.20 5.31
CA VAL A 61 6.96 1.20 4.65
C VAL A 61 5.74 1.85 3.97
N PHE A 62 5.58 1.61 2.67
CA PHE A 62 4.33 1.88 1.96
C PHE A 62 3.53 0.59 1.79
N HIS A 63 2.47 0.42 2.57
CA HIS A 63 1.58 -0.72 2.46
C HIS A 63 0.44 -0.42 1.47
N LEU A 64 0.67 -0.80 0.21
CA LEU A 64 -0.26 -0.58 -0.90
C LEU A 64 -0.96 -1.87 -1.35
N ALA A 65 -0.52 -3.02 -0.85
CA ALA A 65 -1.15 -4.30 -1.14
C ALA A 65 -2.60 -4.32 -0.63
N GLY A 66 -3.47 -4.91 -1.42
CA GLY A 66 -4.87 -5.08 -1.05
C GLY A 66 -5.71 -5.62 -2.19
N VAL A 67 -6.81 -6.26 -1.83
CA VAL A 67 -7.79 -6.86 -2.74
C VAL A 67 -8.96 -5.90 -2.93
N ASN A 68 -9.30 -5.62 -4.20
CA ASN A 68 -10.38 -4.67 -4.56
C ASN A 68 -11.61 -5.32 -5.18
N ARG A 69 -11.45 -6.43 -5.90
CA ARG A 69 -12.52 -7.14 -6.61
C ARG A 69 -12.27 -8.64 -6.55
N PRO A 70 -12.43 -9.27 -5.40
CA PRO A 70 -12.34 -10.71 -5.26
C PRO A 70 -13.57 -11.40 -5.88
N GLN A 71 -13.45 -12.69 -6.13
CA GLN A 71 -14.59 -13.51 -6.51
C GLN A 71 -15.45 -13.87 -5.28
N ASP A 72 -14.81 -14.14 -4.13
CA ASP A 72 -15.48 -14.36 -2.85
C ASP A 72 -15.28 -13.15 -1.93
N PRO A 73 -16.35 -12.58 -1.32
CA PRO A 73 -16.24 -11.51 -0.33
C PRO A 73 -15.31 -11.80 0.86
N LYS A 74 -15.07 -13.08 1.20
CA LYS A 74 -14.12 -13.48 2.26
C LYS A 74 -12.69 -13.08 1.95
N GLU A 75 -12.31 -13.09 0.67
CA GLU A 75 -10.99 -12.68 0.22
C GLU A 75 -10.65 -11.22 0.56
N PHE A 76 -11.66 -10.35 0.78
CA PHE A 76 -11.41 -9.00 1.28
C PHE A 76 -10.75 -9.01 2.66
N MET A 77 -11.21 -9.85 3.56
CA MET A 77 -10.62 -9.93 4.90
C MET A 77 -9.24 -10.60 4.85
N GLU A 78 -9.10 -11.68 4.11
CA GLU A 78 -7.83 -12.40 3.99
C GLU A 78 -6.76 -11.52 3.33
N GLY A 79 -7.08 -10.87 2.20
CA GLY A 79 -6.13 -10.07 1.43
C GLY A 79 -5.86 -8.69 2.05
N ASN A 80 -6.85 -8.04 2.67
CA ASN A 80 -6.66 -6.70 3.24
C ASN A 80 -6.24 -6.76 4.71
N PHE A 81 -6.89 -7.57 5.54
CA PHE A 81 -6.57 -7.69 6.96
C PHE A 81 -5.47 -8.72 7.23
N GLY A 82 -5.59 -9.93 6.66
CA GLY A 82 -4.65 -11.02 6.94
C GLY A 82 -3.22 -10.69 6.51
N PHE A 83 -3.02 -10.15 5.30
CA PHE A 83 -1.68 -9.74 4.87
C PHE A 83 -1.15 -8.54 5.65
N SER A 84 -2.02 -7.58 6.01
CA SER A 84 -1.65 -6.46 6.88
C SER A 84 -1.14 -6.95 8.25
N SER A 85 -1.85 -7.92 8.87
CA SER A 85 -1.41 -8.53 10.13
C SER A 85 -0.02 -9.16 9.99
N ARG A 86 0.19 -9.98 8.93
CA ARG A 86 1.48 -10.61 8.66
C ARG A 86 2.62 -9.60 8.50
N LEU A 87 2.40 -8.50 7.78
CA LEU A 87 3.38 -7.43 7.61
C LEU A 87 3.77 -6.83 8.96
N LEU A 88 2.78 -6.42 9.76
CA LEU A 88 3.00 -5.78 11.05
C LEU A 88 3.67 -6.73 12.07
N ASP A 89 3.27 -8.02 12.07
CA ASP A 89 3.90 -9.05 12.91
C ASP A 89 5.36 -9.28 12.49
N THR A 90 5.66 -9.20 11.18
CA THR A 90 7.04 -9.32 10.70
C THR A 90 7.88 -8.11 11.13
N LEU A 91 7.35 -6.88 11.03
CA LEU A 91 8.03 -5.69 11.55
C LEU A 91 8.31 -5.79 13.05
N LYS A 92 7.32 -6.24 13.86
CA LYS A 92 7.50 -6.47 15.30
C LYS A 92 8.60 -7.51 15.56
N ARG A 93 8.59 -8.63 14.85
CA ARG A 93 9.59 -9.69 14.96
C ARG A 93 11.01 -9.20 14.63
N CYS A 94 11.14 -8.30 13.64
CA CYS A 94 12.41 -7.67 13.29
C CYS A 94 12.82 -6.54 14.25
N GLY A 95 11.97 -6.14 15.18
CA GLY A 95 12.21 -4.99 16.07
C GLY A 95 12.23 -3.64 15.31
N ASN A 96 11.62 -3.57 14.13
CA ASN A 96 11.61 -2.38 13.31
C ASN A 96 10.33 -1.57 13.53
N THR A 97 10.48 -0.36 14.06
CA THR A 97 9.40 0.58 14.35
C THR A 97 9.39 1.78 13.38
N CYS A 98 9.91 1.59 12.17
CA CYS A 98 9.88 2.65 11.15
C CYS A 98 8.44 3.08 10.82
N PRO A 99 8.24 4.31 10.33
CA PRO A 99 6.92 4.79 9.91
C PRO A 99 6.28 3.88 8.85
N VAL A 100 4.97 3.61 9.02
CA VAL A 100 4.20 2.76 8.10
C VAL A 100 3.01 3.52 7.55
N MET A 101 2.93 3.62 6.22
CA MET A 101 1.79 4.19 5.52
C MET A 101 0.85 3.09 5.02
N LEU A 102 -0.43 3.17 5.38
CA LEU A 102 -1.50 2.30 4.88
C LEU A 102 -2.30 3.00 3.79
N SER A 103 -2.42 2.36 2.62
CA SER A 103 -3.40 2.73 1.61
C SER A 103 -4.80 2.22 2.00
N SER A 104 -5.59 3.09 2.60
CA SER A 104 -6.98 2.85 2.90
C SER A 104 -7.90 3.42 1.81
N SER A 105 -9.19 3.51 2.08
CA SER A 105 -10.22 3.99 1.16
C SER A 105 -11.22 4.86 1.90
N ILE A 106 -11.84 5.83 1.20
CA ILE A 106 -13.00 6.55 1.73
C ILE A 106 -14.14 5.60 2.15
N GLN A 107 -14.18 4.38 1.60
CA GLN A 107 -15.16 3.36 1.98
C GLN A 107 -14.93 2.80 3.39
N ALA A 108 -13.76 2.99 3.99
CA ALA A 108 -13.50 2.64 5.39
C ALA A 108 -14.33 3.45 6.40
N THR A 109 -15.03 4.50 5.96
CA THR A 109 -16.04 5.20 6.79
C THR A 109 -17.21 4.31 7.15
N CYS A 110 -17.52 3.29 6.35
CA CYS A 110 -18.66 2.38 6.50
C CYS A 110 -20.00 3.11 6.63
N LEU A 111 -20.15 4.27 5.97
CA LEU A 111 -21.37 5.09 6.04
C LEU A 111 -22.16 4.99 4.74
N GLY A 112 -23.48 4.80 4.85
CA GLY A 112 -24.41 4.74 3.74
C GLY A 112 -23.98 3.71 2.68
N ARG A 113 -23.77 4.14 1.42
CA ARG A 113 -23.35 3.27 0.31
C ARG A 113 -21.98 2.59 0.50
N TYR A 114 -21.21 3.00 1.48
CA TYR A 114 -19.88 2.45 1.80
C TYR A 114 -19.93 1.35 2.87
N ASP A 115 -21.10 1.02 3.42
CA ASP A 115 -21.28 -0.09 4.35
C ASP A 115 -21.37 -1.43 3.58
N GLY A 116 -20.19 -1.94 3.23
CA GLY A 116 -20.03 -3.19 2.50
C GLY A 116 -18.76 -3.96 2.92
N PRO A 117 -18.61 -5.21 2.45
CA PRO A 117 -17.47 -6.06 2.83
C PRO A 117 -16.11 -5.41 2.59
N TYR A 118 -15.93 -4.69 1.47
CA TYR A 118 -14.70 -3.96 1.18
C TYR A 118 -14.45 -2.83 2.18
N GLY A 119 -15.46 -1.97 2.44
CA GLY A 119 -15.32 -0.88 3.42
C GLY A 119 -14.96 -1.39 4.80
N ARG A 120 -15.64 -2.46 5.25
CA ARG A 120 -15.39 -3.11 6.54
C ARG A 120 -13.98 -3.70 6.62
N SER A 121 -13.48 -4.35 5.56
CA SER A 121 -12.11 -4.88 5.53
C SER A 121 -11.05 -3.78 5.60
N LYS A 122 -11.28 -2.65 4.91
CA LYS A 122 -10.39 -1.48 4.99
C LYS A 122 -10.42 -0.84 6.37
N ARG A 123 -11.60 -0.74 7.01
CA ARG A 123 -11.73 -0.24 8.38
C ARG A 123 -10.99 -1.14 9.38
N ALA A 124 -11.17 -2.45 9.28
CA ALA A 124 -10.45 -3.40 10.13
C ALA A 124 -8.92 -3.28 9.96
N GLY A 125 -8.46 -3.03 8.73
CA GLY A 125 -7.04 -2.72 8.46
C GLY A 125 -6.60 -1.44 9.18
N GLU A 126 -7.36 -0.34 9.12
CA GLU A 126 -7.04 0.89 9.84
C GLU A 126 -6.93 0.66 11.35
N ASP A 127 -7.90 -0.04 11.94
CA ASP A 127 -7.92 -0.32 13.36
C ASP A 127 -6.69 -1.17 13.78
N LEU A 128 -6.28 -2.15 12.94
CA LEU A 128 -5.07 -2.95 13.14
C LEU A 128 -3.79 -2.09 13.14
N PHE A 129 -3.67 -1.16 12.18
CA PHE A 129 -2.51 -0.26 12.08
C PHE A 129 -2.44 0.71 13.26
N PHE A 130 -3.56 1.27 13.68
CA PHE A 130 -3.59 2.13 14.88
C PHE A 130 -3.21 1.36 16.15
N ALA A 131 -3.69 0.11 16.30
CA ALA A 131 -3.30 -0.74 17.42
C ALA A 131 -1.79 -1.03 17.40
N TYR A 132 -1.21 -1.32 16.21
CA TYR A 132 0.23 -1.50 16.04
C TYR A 132 1.02 -0.25 16.45
N GLY A 133 0.61 0.94 16.00
CA GLY A 133 1.27 2.19 16.40
C GLY A 133 1.21 2.44 17.90
N ALA A 134 0.05 2.18 18.54
CA ALA A 134 -0.11 2.30 19.99
C ALA A 134 0.78 1.29 20.77
N GLU A 135 0.94 0.07 20.25
CA GLU A 135 1.75 -0.99 20.88
C GLU A 135 3.25 -0.72 20.75
N THR A 136 3.71 -0.28 19.57
CA THR A 136 5.14 -0.24 19.23
C THR A 136 5.76 1.16 19.28
N GLY A 137 4.94 2.21 19.29
CA GLY A 137 5.38 3.59 19.15
C GLY A 137 5.74 3.99 17.71
N ALA A 138 5.50 3.12 16.72
CA ALA A 138 5.71 3.44 15.30
C ALA A 138 4.71 4.49 14.80
N ASP A 139 5.17 5.42 13.98
CA ASP A 139 4.31 6.38 13.30
C ASP A 139 3.44 5.66 12.25
N VAL A 140 2.13 5.83 12.35
CA VAL A 140 1.15 5.26 11.42
C VAL A 140 0.45 6.36 10.62
N LEU A 141 0.57 6.28 9.29
CA LEU A 141 -0.08 7.22 8.37
C LEU A 141 -1.16 6.48 7.55
N VAL A 142 -2.41 6.85 7.76
CA VAL A 142 -3.54 6.25 7.03
C VAL A 142 -4.04 7.20 5.96
N TYR A 143 -3.94 6.79 4.69
CA TYR A 143 -4.43 7.55 3.55
C TYR A 143 -5.70 6.91 2.99
N ARG A 144 -6.86 7.54 3.20
CA ARG A 144 -8.14 7.13 2.63
C ARG A 144 -8.25 7.63 1.20
N PHE A 145 -7.80 6.83 0.25
CA PHE A 145 -7.87 7.18 -1.15
C PHE A 145 -9.31 7.25 -1.66
N VAL A 146 -9.55 8.23 -2.51
CA VAL A 146 -10.72 8.33 -3.40
C VAL A 146 -10.43 7.54 -4.70
N ASN A 147 -11.25 7.71 -5.74
CA ASN A 147 -10.96 7.12 -7.04
C ASN A 147 -9.67 7.72 -7.62
N LEU A 148 -8.71 6.85 -7.89
CA LEU A 148 -7.42 7.20 -8.46
C LEU A 148 -7.41 7.00 -9.97
N PHE A 149 -6.59 7.80 -10.66
CA PHE A 149 -6.31 7.65 -12.09
C PHE A 149 -4.87 8.06 -12.39
N GLY A 150 -4.33 7.62 -13.52
CA GLY A 150 -2.97 7.95 -13.95
C GLY A 150 -2.32 6.84 -14.76
N LYS A 151 -1.03 6.98 -15.01
CA LYS A 151 -0.22 6.01 -15.77
C LYS A 151 -0.36 4.60 -15.17
N TRP A 152 -0.51 3.59 -16.05
CA TRP A 152 -0.73 2.18 -15.70
C TRP A 152 -2.06 1.86 -14.99
N CYS A 153 -2.98 2.83 -14.91
CA CYS A 153 -4.32 2.53 -14.43
C CYS A 153 -5.05 1.64 -15.44
N ARG A 154 -5.67 0.58 -14.95
CA ARG A 154 -6.33 -0.42 -15.79
C ARG A 154 -7.68 0.10 -16.28
N PRO A 155 -7.93 0.18 -17.61
CA PRO A 155 -9.26 0.52 -18.13
C PRO A 155 -10.27 -0.58 -17.80
N ASN A 156 -11.55 -0.24 -17.79
CA ASN A 156 -12.65 -1.16 -17.48
C ASN A 156 -12.52 -1.88 -16.11
N TYR A 157 -11.84 -1.24 -15.17
CA TYR A 157 -11.64 -1.79 -13.83
C TYR A 157 -12.18 -0.82 -12.76
N ASN A 158 -11.37 0.08 -12.21
CA ASN A 158 -11.78 0.97 -11.09
C ASN A 158 -11.63 2.47 -11.42
N SER A 159 -11.35 2.83 -12.67
CA SER A 159 -11.15 4.22 -13.07
C SER A 159 -11.98 4.58 -14.30
N VAL A 160 -12.94 5.47 -14.11
CA VAL A 160 -13.72 6.06 -15.20
C VAL A 160 -12.81 6.80 -16.17
N VAL A 161 -11.83 7.56 -15.68
CA VAL A 161 -10.88 8.31 -16.51
C VAL A 161 -10.07 7.36 -17.40
N ALA A 162 -9.50 6.29 -16.84
CA ALA A 162 -8.73 5.32 -17.62
C ALA A 162 -9.60 4.63 -18.69
N THR A 163 -10.86 4.33 -18.36
CA THR A 163 -11.82 3.73 -19.29
C THR A 163 -12.16 4.68 -20.42
N PHE A 164 -12.43 5.95 -20.12
CA PHE A 164 -12.70 6.95 -21.16
C PHE A 164 -11.49 7.16 -22.07
N CYS A 165 -10.29 7.34 -21.51
CA CYS A 165 -9.08 7.47 -22.32
C CYS A 165 -8.87 6.27 -23.24
N HIS A 166 -9.11 5.04 -22.75
CA HIS A 166 -8.99 3.83 -23.55
C HIS A 166 -10.02 3.75 -24.69
N ASN A 167 -11.26 4.20 -24.44
CA ASN A 167 -12.33 4.11 -25.42
C ASN A 167 -12.25 5.19 -26.51
N TYR A 168 -11.50 6.28 -26.27
CA TYR A 168 -11.34 7.40 -27.21
C TYR A 168 -9.95 7.46 -27.87
N ALA A 169 -9.03 6.56 -27.51
CA ALA A 169 -7.71 6.46 -28.15
C ALA A 169 -7.74 5.52 -29.36
#